data_681772a71a163431820fdcff5f7cdc74
#
_entry.id   681772a71a163431820fdcff5f7cdc74
#
_cell.length_a   1.000
_cell.length_b   1.000
_cell.length_c   1.000
_cell.angle_alpha   90.00
_cell.angle_beta   90.00
_cell.angle_gamma   90.00
#
_symmetry.space_group_name_H-M   'P 1'
#
loop_
_entity.id
_entity.type
_entity.pdbx_description
1 polymer ?
#
loop_
_entity_poly.entity_id
_entity_poly.type
_entity_poly.pdbx_seq_one_letter_code
_entity_poly.pdbx_strand_id
1 'polypeptide(L)'
;MKKLIFGLVFYLCSVSVWAQINTDRVLAIGRNALYFEDYVLSIQYFNQVIRSKPWLAEPYFFRAVAKISLDDFKGAEEDCTACLERNPFLAQAYYARGIARQSMEDFDGAIADYEKGLEFKREDRQMMVNEAVAYIQKKDYDGAEKMFERLMVAHPRYSMAYLSRGAMYIEKGDTTKALADYDKAIELDPYYPPAYGNRAIVYYQLQDFDKALADLNEAIHLDPRESGYYINRGLVSYQKNNLKGAMADYDQVISMDHDNLIARFNRGLLRFQVGDNNRAIEDFDVVLQLEPDNYMAYYNRALLRYETGDYPGSVSDFNVVLTEYPDFLPGYYSRAEAKKKMNDLAGADRDVWTAFKKEEQMKKDRAAGKTTASASSGTATTGTSTSGNATDNNTREQSDKNIDKFNRLVVYDKEEERRNKFNXXGISSIAMCAAVFRIGMSG
;
A
#
# COMPACT_ATOMS: atom_id res chain seq x y z
N MET A 1 -45.58 36.48 -53.36
CA MET A 1 -45.21 36.52 -51.93
C MET A 1 -45.72 35.31 -51.13
N LYS A 2 -47.00 34.91 -51.21
CA LYS A 2 -47.55 33.74 -50.47
C LYS A 2 -46.81 32.43 -50.77
N LYS A 3 -46.43 32.18 -52.05
CA LYS A 3 -45.68 30.96 -52.43
C LYS A 3 -44.21 30.94 -51.91
N LEU A 4 -43.62 32.13 -51.77
CA LEU A 4 -42.26 32.27 -51.21
C LEU A 4 -42.23 32.03 -49.68
N ILE A 5 -43.30 32.52 -49.00
CA ILE A 5 -43.44 32.31 -47.55
C ILE A 5 -43.66 30.83 -47.24
N PHE A 6 -44.49 30.14 -48.07
CA PHE A 6 -44.75 28.71 -47.90
C PHE A 6 -43.48 27.86 -48.11
N GLY A 7 -42.66 28.24 -49.12
CA GLY A 7 -41.36 27.59 -49.37
C GLY A 7 -40.38 27.78 -48.22
N LEU A 8 -40.33 28.98 -47.63
CA LEU A 8 -39.43 29.31 -46.52
C LEU A 8 -39.86 28.57 -45.24
N VAL A 9 -41.18 28.50 -44.98
CA VAL A 9 -41.66 27.72 -43.79
C VAL A 9 -41.42 26.25 -43.99
N PHE A 10 -41.59 25.71 -45.20
CA PHE A 10 -41.30 24.29 -45.47
C PHE A 10 -39.79 23.99 -45.38
N TYR A 11 -38.93 24.91 -45.81
CA TYR A 11 -37.47 24.79 -45.68
C TYR A 11 -37.02 24.88 -44.22
N LEU A 12 -37.60 25.79 -43.43
CA LEU A 12 -37.35 25.91 -42.01
C LEU A 12 -37.87 24.68 -41.22
N CYS A 13 -38.98 24.08 -41.63
CA CYS A 13 -39.51 22.84 -41.04
C CYS A 13 -38.66 21.62 -41.46
N SER A 14 -38.06 21.61 -42.66
CA SER A 14 -37.22 20.50 -43.11
C SER A 14 -35.81 20.50 -42.49
N VAL A 15 -35.33 21.65 -42.03
CA VAL A 15 -34.01 21.77 -41.36
C VAL A 15 -34.10 21.34 -39.89
N SER A 16 -35.33 21.27 -39.33
CA SER A 16 -35.52 20.85 -37.94
C SER A 16 -35.74 19.34 -37.76
N VAL A 17 -35.57 18.52 -38.79
CA VAL A 17 -35.43 17.07 -38.60
C VAL A 17 -33.97 16.78 -38.22
N TRP A 18 -33.57 17.29 -37.09
CA TRP A 18 -32.41 16.77 -36.42
C TRP A 18 -32.66 15.28 -36.18
N ALA A 19 -31.81 14.43 -36.71
CA ALA A 19 -31.88 13.01 -36.39
C ALA A 19 -31.91 12.89 -34.87
N GLN A 20 -33.07 12.59 -34.33
CA GLN A 20 -33.27 12.49 -32.89
C GLN A 20 -32.39 11.35 -32.40
N ILE A 21 -31.29 11.71 -31.76
CA ILE A 21 -30.37 10.74 -31.22
C ILE A 21 -31.16 9.79 -30.33
N ASN A 22 -31.13 8.49 -30.66
CA ASN A 22 -31.71 7.48 -29.80
C ASN A 22 -30.85 7.37 -28.55
N THR A 23 -31.16 8.20 -27.55
CA THR A 23 -30.38 8.32 -26.31
C THR A 23 -30.27 6.99 -25.56
N ASP A 24 -31.29 6.14 -25.64
CA ASP A 24 -31.29 4.83 -24.95
C ASP A 24 -30.26 3.89 -25.60
N ARG A 25 -30.19 3.94 -26.94
CA ARG A 25 -29.18 3.19 -27.69
C ARG A 25 -27.76 3.72 -27.40
N VAL A 26 -27.57 5.05 -27.37
CA VAL A 26 -26.27 5.69 -27.08
C VAL A 26 -25.84 5.35 -25.65
N LEU A 27 -26.79 5.38 -24.70
CA LEU A 27 -26.54 5.01 -23.30
C LEU A 27 -26.09 3.54 -23.20
N ALA A 28 -26.76 2.64 -23.93
CA ALA A 28 -26.43 1.23 -23.98
C ALA A 28 -25.02 1.00 -24.55
N ILE A 29 -24.64 1.73 -25.62
CA ILE A 29 -23.28 1.65 -26.21
C ILE A 29 -22.27 2.15 -25.19
N GLY A 30 -22.54 3.26 -24.48
CA GLY A 30 -21.67 3.78 -23.43
C GLY A 30 -21.47 2.77 -22.31
N ARG A 31 -22.54 2.09 -21.87
CA ARG A 31 -22.44 1.03 -20.86
C ARG A 31 -21.62 -0.17 -21.35
N ASN A 32 -21.77 -0.56 -22.63
CA ASN A 32 -20.99 -1.62 -23.22
C ASN A 32 -19.49 -1.24 -23.27
N ALA A 33 -19.18 0.00 -23.69
CA ALA A 33 -17.81 0.51 -23.68
C ALA A 33 -17.21 0.45 -22.25
N LEU A 34 -18.00 0.86 -21.26
CA LEU A 34 -17.62 0.78 -19.84
C LEU A 34 -17.35 -0.67 -19.40
N TYR A 35 -18.22 -1.60 -19.80
CA TYR A 35 -18.08 -3.02 -19.50
C TYR A 35 -16.79 -3.62 -20.10
N PHE A 36 -16.43 -3.19 -21.31
CA PHE A 36 -15.18 -3.61 -21.98
C PHE A 36 -13.97 -2.74 -21.60
N GLU A 37 -14.12 -1.93 -20.55
CA GLU A 37 -13.03 -1.09 -19.96
C GLU A 37 -12.54 0.01 -20.91
N ASP A 38 -13.30 0.34 -21.97
CA ASP A 38 -13.01 1.51 -22.82
C ASP A 38 -13.62 2.75 -22.18
N TYR A 39 -12.98 3.22 -21.11
CA TYR A 39 -13.50 4.29 -20.27
C TYR A 39 -13.61 5.61 -21.03
N VAL A 40 -12.63 5.93 -21.88
CA VAL A 40 -12.63 7.17 -22.66
C VAL A 40 -13.81 7.20 -23.64
N LEU A 41 -14.01 6.10 -24.35
CA LEU A 41 -15.14 5.96 -25.29
C LEU A 41 -16.49 6.01 -24.55
N SER A 42 -16.58 5.36 -23.39
CA SER A 42 -17.79 5.37 -22.58
C SER A 42 -18.16 6.79 -22.15
N ILE A 43 -17.18 7.60 -21.70
CA ILE A 43 -17.35 9.01 -21.33
C ILE A 43 -17.91 9.82 -22.52
N GLN A 44 -17.38 9.60 -23.73
CA GLN A 44 -17.85 10.29 -24.92
C GLN A 44 -19.36 10.03 -25.21
N TYR A 45 -19.79 8.77 -25.08
CA TYR A 45 -21.17 8.39 -25.23
C TYR A 45 -22.06 9.00 -24.13
N PHE A 46 -21.63 8.95 -22.88
CA PHE A 46 -22.41 9.56 -21.78
C PHE A 46 -22.49 11.08 -21.95
N ASN A 47 -21.45 11.75 -22.46
CA ASN A 47 -21.49 13.17 -22.79
C ASN A 47 -22.57 13.48 -23.84
N GLN A 48 -22.73 12.62 -24.84
CA GLN A 48 -23.80 12.79 -25.86
C GLN A 48 -25.18 12.67 -25.23
N VAL A 49 -25.40 11.69 -24.35
CA VAL A 49 -26.68 11.52 -23.64
C VAL A 49 -26.96 12.72 -22.75
N ILE A 50 -25.96 13.18 -21.97
CA ILE A 50 -26.09 14.33 -21.05
C ILE A 50 -26.45 15.60 -21.82
N ARG A 51 -25.82 15.86 -23.00
CA ARG A 51 -26.13 17.01 -23.82
C ARG A 51 -27.57 16.98 -24.34
N SER A 52 -28.07 15.77 -24.67
CA SER A 52 -29.42 15.58 -25.23
C SER A 52 -30.49 15.58 -24.13
N LYS A 53 -30.21 14.95 -23.00
CA LYS A 53 -31.15 14.76 -21.88
C LYS A 53 -30.48 15.03 -20.55
N PRO A 54 -30.18 16.30 -20.22
CA PRO A 54 -29.39 16.63 -18.98
C PRO A 54 -30.13 16.33 -17.67
N TRP A 55 -31.42 16.02 -17.74
CA TRP A 55 -32.23 15.67 -16.57
C TRP A 55 -32.15 14.20 -16.16
N LEU A 56 -31.53 13.33 -16.98
CA LEU A 56 -31.35 11.91 -16.63
C LEU A 56 -30.22 11.75 -15.63
N ALA A 57 -30.44 11.03 -14.57
CA ALA A 57 -29.43 10.72 -13.53
C ALA A 57 -28.42 9.70 -14.03
N GLU A 58 -28.89 8.68 -14.73
CA GLU A 58 -28.13 7.49 -15.09
C GLU A 58 -26.82 7.76 -15.85
N PRO A 59 -26.78 8.63 -16.89
CA PRO A 59 -25.51 8.84 -17.61
C PRO A 59 -24.44 9.56 -16.77
N TYR A 60 -24.84 10.40 -15.82
CA TYR A 60 -23.88 11.00 -14.86
C TYR A 60 -23.25 9.92 -13.98
N PHE A 61 -24.07 9.01 -13.46
CA PHE A 61 -23.59 7.89 -12.65
C PHE A 61 -22.56 7.04 -13.41
N PHE A 62 -22.89 6.61 -14.63
CA PHE A 62 -21.97 5.78 -15.42
C PHE A 62 -20.71 6.55 -15.84
N ARG A 63 -20.82 7.86 -16.10
CA ARG A 63 -19.67 8.69 -16.40
C ARG A 63 -18.76 8.84 -15.18
N ALA A 64 -19.34 8.97 -13.98
CA ALA A 64 -18.59 8.99 -12.72
C ALA A 64 -17.80 7.68 -12.54
N VAL A 65 -18.45 6.52 -12.79
CA VAL A 65 -17.78 5.20 -12.70
C VAL A 65 -16.59 5.15 -13.67
N ALA A 66 -16.77 5.60 -14.92
CA ALA A 66 -15.66 5.64 -15.90
C ALA A 66 -14.52 6.57 -15.46
N LYS A 67 -14.87 7.73 -14.87
CA LYS A 67 -13.88 8.69 -14.34
C LYS A 67 -13.10 8.12 -13.16
N ILE A 68 -13.77 7.41 -12.24
CA ILE A 68 -13.09 6.71 -11.12
C ILE A 68 -12.05 5.73 -11.68
N SER A 69 -12.41 4.98 -12.73
CA SER A 69 -11.48 4.03 -13.37
C SER A 69 -10.29 4.70 -14.07
N LEU A 70 -10.37 6.01 -14.31
CA LEU A 70 -9.29 6.83 -14.88
C LEU A 70 -8.65 7.74 -13.82
N ASP A 71 -8.92 7.51 -12.54
CA ASP A 71 -8.43 8.28 -11.39
C ASP A 71 -8.85 9.76 -11.40
N ASP A 72 -9.87 10.12 -12.20
CA ASP A 72 -10.47 11.47 -12.16
C ASP A 72 -11.52 11.50 -11.03
N PHE A 73 -11.05 11.46 -9.77
CA PHE A 73 -11.90 11.38 -8.58
C PHE A 73 -12.73 12.65 -8.40
N LYS A 74 -12.15 13.82 -8.70
CA LYS A 74 -12.88 15.09 -8.59
C LYS A 74 -14.02 15.17 -9.61
N GLY A 75 -13.74 14.83 -10.85
CA GLY A 75 -14.76 14.78 -11.89
C GLY A 75 -15.85 13.73 -11.60
N ALA A 76 -15.47 12.63 -10.94
CA ALA A 76 -16.40 11.59 -10.52
C ALA A 76 -17.32 12.10 -9.40
N GLU A 77 -16.79 12.80 -8.40
CA GLU A 77 -17.57 13.41 -7.31
C GLU A 77 -18.61 14.39 -7.87
N GLU A 78 -18.18 15.25 -8.81
CA GLU A 78 -19.07 16.23 -9.48
C GLU A 78 -20.22 15.50 -10.21
N ASP A 79 -19.90 14.44 -10.96
CA ASP A 79 -20.89 13.65 -11.69
C ASP A 79 -21.83 12.90 -10.75
N CYS A 80 -21.31 12.29 -9.68
CA CYS A 80 -22.16 11.64 -8.67
C CYS A 80 -23.09 12.65 -8.00
N THR A 81 -22.61 13.85 -7.71
CA THR A 81 -23.44 14.93 -7.14
C THR A 81 -24.54 15.32 -8.12
N ALA A 82 -24.21 15.54 -9.39
CA ALA A 82 -25.20 15.83 -10.45
C ALA A 82 -26.22 14.69 -10.61
N CYS A 83 -25.77 13.45 -10.48
CA CYS A 83 -26.63 12.26 -10.48
C CYS A 83 -27.62 12.30 -9.30
N LEU A 84 -27.11 12.55 -8.09
CA LEU A 84 -27.91 12.55 -6.84
C LEU A 84 -28.91 13.74 -6.77
N GLU A 85 -28.57 14.87 -7.37
CA GLU A 85 -29.52 15.98 -7.54
C GLU A 85 -30.74 15.57 -8.35
N ARG A 86 -30.58 14.63 -9.30
CA ARG A 86 -31.64 14.14 -10.19
C ARG A 86 -32.35 12.90 -9.63
N ASN A 87 -31.61 12.06 -8.93
CA ASN A 87 -32.15 10.86 -8.28
C ASN A 87 -31.47 10.67 -6.91
N PRO A 88 -32.01 11.23 -5.83
CA PRO A 88 -31.43 11.14 -4.49
C PRO A 88 -31.60 9.76 -3.83
N PHE A 89 -32.22 8.80 -4.49
CA PHE A 89 -32.46 7.45 -3.96
C PHE A 89 -31.50 6.42 -4.53
N LEU A 90 -30.54 6.84 -5.38
CA LEU A 90 -29.62 5.91 -6.04
C LEU A 90 -28.44 5.58 -5.12
N ALA A 91 -28.56 4.49 -4.35
CA ALA A 91 -27.54 4.04 -3.40
C ALA A 91 -26.15 3.90 -4.05
N GLN A 92 -26.10 3.41 -5.28
CA GLN A 92 -24.83 3.21 -6.01
C GLN A 92 -24.12 4.55 -6.31
N ALA A 93 -24.86 5.66 -6.46
CA ALA A 93 -24.23 6.96 -6.68
C ALA A 93 -23.58 7.50 -5.40
N TYR A 94 -24.21 7.26 -4.24
CA TYR A 94 -23.55 7.53 -2.95
C TYR A 94 -22.30 6.69 -2.79
N TYR A 95 -22.39 5.40 -3.09
CA TYR A 95 -21.25 4.49 -3.04
C TYR A 95 -20.08 4.98 -3.91
N ALA A 96 -20.35 5.32 -5.17
CA ALA A 96 -19.34 5.81 -6.11
C ALA A 96 -18.75 7.16 -5.64
N ARG A 97 -19.59 8.07 -5.10
CA ARG A 97 -19.10 9.36 -4.56
C ARG A 97 -18.24 9.15 -3.31
N GLY A 98 -18.63 8.21 -2.45
CA GLY A 98 -17.85 7.80 -1.29
C GLY A 98 -16.46 7.29 -1.68
N ILE A 99 -16.37 6.43 -2.71
CA ILE A 99 -15.10 5.96 -3.26
C ILE A 99 -14.24 7.14 -3.74
N ALA A 100 -14.83 8.04 -4.53
CA ALA A 100 -14.11 9.20 -5.07
C ALA A 100 -13.58 10.10 -3.94
N ARG A 101 -14.39 10.37 -2.92
CA ARG A 101 -14.01 11.17 -1.74
C ARG A 101 -12.92 10.49 -0.92
N GLN A 102 -13.06 9.18 -0.69
CA GLN A 102 -12.07 8.38 0.04
C GLN A 102 -10.71 8.41 -0.67
N SER A 103 -10.71 8.32 -2.01
CA SER A 103 -9.48 8.42 -2.82
C SER A 103 -8.84 9.82 -2.79
N MET A 104 -9.64 10.85 -2.48
CA MET A 104 -9.16 12.23 -2.28
C MET A 104 -8.86 12.53 -0.79
N GLU A 105 -8.87 11.50 0.07
CA GLU A 105 -8.64 11.58 1.52
C GLU A 105 -9.73 12.38 2.27
N ASP A 106 -10.89 12.63 1.64
CA ASP A 106 -12.07 13.17 2.32
C ASP A 106 -12.82 12.02 3.00
N PHE A 107 -12.26 11.52 4.10
CA PHE A 107 -12.81 10.35 4.80
C PHE A 107 -14.17 10.66 5.44
N ASP A 108 -14.36 11.87 5.94
CA ASP A 108 -15.65 12.28 6.54
C ASP A 108 -16.76 12.32 5.49
N GLY A 109 -16.48 12.91 4.33
CA GLY A 109 -17.42 12.94 3.22
C GLY A 109 -17.71 11.54 2.68
N ALA A 110 -16.71 10.66 2.63
CA ALA A 110 -16.87 9.27 2.18
C ALA A 110 -17.78 8.49 3.14
N ILE A 111 -17.52 8.57 4.46
CA ILE A 111 -18.31 7.92 5.52
C ILE A 111 -19.80 8.38 5.40
N ALA A 112 -20.01 9.69 5.32
CA ALA A 112 -21.38 10.26 5.18
C ALA A 112 -22.11 9.72 3.94
N ASP A 113 -21.40 9.55 2.83
CA ASP A 113 -21.95 8.98 1.61
C ASP A 113 -22.26 7.49 1.77
N TYR A 114 -21.35 6.70 2.38
CA TYR A 114 -21.62 5.27 2.62
C TYR A 114 -22.80 5.08 3.58
N GLU A 115 -22.87 5.84 4.68
CA GLU A 115 -24.02 5.84 5.59
C GLU A 115 -25.32 6.14 4.83
N LYS A 116 -25.30 7.17 3.98
CA LYS A 116 -26.49 7.55 3.19
C LYS A 116 -26.88 6.47 2.18
N GLY A 117 -25.92 5.86 1.52
CA GLY A 117 -26.15 4.71 0.63
C GLY A 117 -26.77 3.54 1.37
N LEU A 118 -26.30 3.27 2.60
CA LEU A 118 -26.81 2.18 3.45
C LEU A 118 -28.22 2.46 4.00
N GLU A 119 -28.70 3.70 4.02
CA GLU A 119 -30.13 3.96 4.31
C GLU A 119 -31.03 3.30 3.25
N PHE A 120 -30.57 3.26 1.99
CA PHE A 120 -31.34 2.69 0.85
C PHE A 120 -31.00 1.21 0.63
N LYS A 121 -29.78 0.79 0.95
CA LYS A 121 -29.32 -0.62 0.85
C LYS A 121 -28.67 -1.05 2.16
N ARG A 122 -29.48 -1.35 3.17
CA ARG A 122 -29.09 -1.55 4.58
C ARG A 122 -27.99 -2.57 4.82
N GLU A 123 -27.91 -3.60 3.99
CA GLU A 123 -26.98 -4.72 4.14
C GLU A 123 -26.05 -4.85 2.93
N ASP A 124 -25.79 -3.73 2.24
CA ASP A 124 -24.83 -3.75 1.14
C ASP A 124 -23.41 -3.98 1.72
N ARG A 125 -22.94 -5.19 1.53
CA ARG A 125 -21.65 -5.65 2.09
C ARG A 125 -20.49 -4.76 1.67
N GLN A 126 -20.47 -4.34 0.40
CA GLN A 126 -19.36 -3.56 -0.14
C GLN A 126 -19.31 -2.16 0.46
N MET A 127 -20.48 -1.52 0.63
CA MET A 127 -20.56 -0.21 1.31
C MET A 127 -20.07 -0.31 2.76
N MET A 128 -20.53 -1.36 3.48
CA MET A 128 -20.13 -1.57 4.87
C MET A 128 -18.62 -1.78 5.01
N VAL A 129 -18.02 -2.56 4.10
CA VAL A 129 -16.56 -2.77 4.07
C VAL A 129 -15.83 -1.44 3.82
N ASN A 130 -16.26 -0.67 2.80
CA ASN A 130 -15.58 0.59 2.46
C ASN A 130 -15.76 1.64 3.56
N GLU A 131 -16.93 1.68 4.22
CA GLU A 131 -17.16 2.54 5.38
C GLU A 131 -16.19 2.19 6.52
N ALA A 132 -16.03 0.88 6.83
CA ALA A 132 -15.10 0.43 7.86
C ALA A 132 -13.64 0.81 7.51
N VAL A 133 -13.26 0.65 6.23
CA VAL A 133 -11.93 1.03 5.74
C VAL A 133 -11.72 2.56 5.83
N ALA A 134 -12.74 3.36 5.50
CA ALA A 134 -12.67 4.82 5.62
C ALA A 134 -12.46 5.25 7.08
N TYR A 135 -13.13 4.59 8.04
CA TYR A 135 -12.91 4.81 9.47
C TYR A 135 -11.45 4.46 9.87
N ILE A 136 -10.89 3.36 9.36
CA ILE A 136 -9.48 2.97 9.62
C ILE A 136 -8.52 4.04 9.08
N GLN A 137 -8.74 4.48 7.84
CA GLN A 137 -7.88 5.51 7.20
C GLN A 137 -7.94 6.84 7.96
N LYS A 138 -9.11 7.17 8.52
CA LYS A 138 -9.28 8.32 9.41
C LYS A 138 -8.64 8.10 10.80
N LYS A 139 -8.21 6.88 11.11
CA LYS A 139 -7.72 6.42 12.43
C LYS A 139 -8.81 6.45 13.51
N ASP A 140 -10.07 6.39 13.11
CA ASP A 140 -11.21 6.21 14.00
C ASP A 140 -11.50 4.72 14.16
N TYR A 141 -10.67 4.05 14.96
CA TYR A 141 -10.76 2.60 15.17
C TYR A 141 -12.05 2.18 15.87
N ASP A 142 -12.64 3.06 16.67
CA ASP A 142 -13.89 2.77 17.37
C ASP A 142 -15.08 2.80 16.39
N GLY A 143 -15.07 3.73 15.43
CA GLY A 143 -16.04 3.75 14.33
C GLY A 143 -15.90 2.51 13.46
N ALA A 144 -14.66 2.15 13.09
CA ALA A 144 -14.37 0.95 12.31
C ALA A 144 -14.85 -0.32 13.01
N GLU A 145 -14.57 -0.46 14.32
CA GLU A 145 -14.97 -1.63 15.13
C GLU A 145 -16.50 -1.82 15.09
N LYS A 146 -17.27 -0.73 15.32
CA LYS A 146 -18.75 -0.75 15.26
C LYS A 146 -19.25 -1.16 13.87
N MET A 147 -18.62 -0.64 12.81
CA MET A 147 -19.03 -0.98 11.45
C MET A 147 -18.72 -2.45 11.12
N PHE A 148 -17.57 -2.97 11.55
CA PHE A 148 -17.27 -4.41 11.41
C PHE A 148 -18.26 -5.27 12.18
N GLU A 149 -18.65 -4.87 13.40
CA GLU A 149 -19.69 -5.60 14.18
C GLU A 149 -21.01 -5.65 13.41
N ARG A 150 -21.44 -4.51 12.87
CA ARG A 150 -22.64 -4.44 12.04
C ARG A 150 -22.54 -5.32 10.79
N LEU A 151 -21.38 -5.29 10.12
CA LEU A 151 -21.09 -6.13 8.93
C LEU A 151 -21.17 -7.63 9.29
N MET A 152 -20.61 -8.03 10.42
CA MET A 152 -20.62 -9.44 10.88
C MET A 152 -22.02 -9.90 11.28
N VAL A 153 -22.86 -9.02 11.80
CA VAL A 153 -24.27 -9.32 12.09
C VAL A 153 -25.03 -9.55 10.77
N ALA A 154 -24.83 -8.67 9.78
CA ALA A 154 -25.49 -8.80 8.47
C ALA A 154 -24.93 -9.98 7.65
N HIS A 155 -23.64 -10.25 7.74
CA HIS A 155 -22.94 -11.26 6.94
C HIS A 155 -22.04 -12.14 7.83
N PRO A 156 -22.61 -13.01 8.69
CA PRO A 156 -21.84 -13.73 9.72
C PRO A 156 -20.83 -14.74 9.20
N ARG A 157 -20.93 -15.14 7.93
CA ARG A 157 -19.99 -16.08 7.29
C ARG A 157 -18.95 -15.39 6.38
N TYR A 158 -18.87 -14.07 6.44
CA TYR A 158 -17.94 -13.32 5.59
C TYR A 158 -16.55 -13.25 6.26
N SER A 159 -15.70 -14.22 5.97
CA SER A 159 -14.37 -14.39 6.59
C SER A 159 -13.48 -13.15 6.44
N MET A 160 -13.60 -12.42 5.29
CA MET A 160 -12.82 -11.22 5.04
C MET A 160 -13.12 -10.08 6.04
N ALA A 161 -14.34 -10.02 6.62
CA ALA A 161 -14.65 -9.04 7.66
C ALA A 161 -13.78 -9.26 8.91
N TYR A 162 -13.62 -10.52 9.31
CA TYR A 162 -12.76 -10.89 10.44
C TYR A 162 -11.29 -10.63 10.11
N LEU A 163 -10.85 -10.96 8.89
CA LEU A 163 -9.48 -10.67 8.46
C LEU A 163 -9.18 -9.16 8.55
N SER A 164 -10.08 -8.33 8.01
CA SER A 164 -9.89 -6.87 7.96
C SER A 164 -9.95 -6.25 9.37
N ARG A 165 -10.88 -6.74 10.24
CA ARG A 165 -10.93 -6.27 11.62
C ARG A 165 -9.68 -6.71 12.41
N GLY A 166 -9.17 -7.91 12.15
CA GLY A 166 -7.92 -8.41 12.73
C GLY A 166 -6.75 -7.49 12.36
N ALA A 167 -6.65 -7.09 11.09
CA ALA A 167 -5.62 -6.15 10.63
C ALA A 167 -5.76 -4.79 11.33
N MET A 168 -6.99 -4.28 11.47
CA MET A 168 -7.27 -3.05 12.24
C MET A 168 -6.80 -3.18 13.69
N TYR A 169 -7.04 -4.34 14.33
CA TYR A 169 -6.58 -4.56 15.73
C TYR A 169 -5.05 -4.57 15.82
N ILE A 170 -4.34 -5.02 14.80
CA ILE A 170 -2.87 -4.93 14.75
C ILE A 170 -2.43 -3.45 14.74
N GLU A 171 -3.08 -2.61 13.93
CA GLU A 171 -2.80 -1.15 13.90
C GLU A 171 -3.11 -0.49 15.25
N LYS A 172 -4.16 -0.97 15.94
CA LYS A 172 -4.55 -0.50 17.28
C LYS A 172 -3.62 -1.05 18.38
N GLY A 173 -2.79 -2.05 18.09
CA GLY A 173 -1.89 -2.70 19.04
C GLY A 173 -2.52 -3.81 19.85
N ASP A 174 -3.72 -4.28 19.49
CA ASP A 174 -4.45 -5.34 20.21
C ASP A 174 -4.24 -6.69 19.50
N THR A 175 -3.06 -7.27 19.73
CA THR A 175 -2.69 -8.57 19.13
C THR A 175 -3.62 -9.71 19.56
N THR A 176 -4.20 -9.64 20.76
CA THR A 176 -5.09 -10.70 21.27
C THR A 176 -6.39 -10.75 20.45
N LYS A 177 -7.01 -9.59 20.22
CA LYS A 177 -8.23 -9.51 19.39
C LYS A 177 -7.91 -9.86 17.93
N ALA A 178 -6.75 -9.43 17.42
CA ALA A 178 -6.32 -9.75 16.06
C ALA A 178 -6.22 -11.26 15.83
N LEU A 179 -5.56 -11.99 16.77
CA LEU A 179 -5.44 -13.44 16.67
C LEU A 179 -6.82 -14.13 16.72
N ALA A 180 -7.71 -13.69 17.61
CA ALA A 180 -9.06 -14.23 17.69
C ALA A 180 -9.84 -14.05 16.37
N ASP A 181 -9.67 -12.89 15.72
CA ASP A 181 -10.32 -12.62 14.43
C ASP A 181 -9.69 -13.46 13.30
N TYR A 182 -8.37 -13.60 13.27
CA TYR A 182 -7.73 -14.47 12.27
C TYR A 182 -8.11 -15.93 12.45
N ASP A 183 -8.23 -16.42 13.71
CA ASP A 183 -8.73 -17.76 14.02
C ASP A 183 -10.14 -17.94 13.47
N LYS A 184 -11.01 -16.93 13.66
CA LYS A 184 -12.38 -16.97 13.16
C LYS A 184 -12.44 -16.91 11.63
N ALA A 185 -11.57 -16.11 10.99
CA ALA A 185 -11.49 -16.07 9.53
C ALA A 185 -11.12 -17.45 8.96
N ILE A 186 -10.15 -18.15 9.58
CA ILE A 186 -9.71 -19.50 9.19
C ILE A 186 -10.83 -20.53 9.46
N GLU A 187 -11.52 -20.43 10.59
CA GLU A 187 -12.67 -21.30 10.89
C GLU A 187 -13.76 -21.20 9.81
N LEU A 188 -14.04 -19.98 9.34
CA LEU A 188 -15.07 -19.72 8.34
C LEU A 188 -14.62 -20.10 6.91
N ASP A 189 -13.34 -19.93 6.62
CA ASP A 189 -12.76 -20.27 5.31
C ASP A 189 -11.35 -20.84 5.51
N PRO A 190 -11.22 -22.16 5.72
CA PRO A 190 -9.91 -22.80 5.89
C PRO A 190 -9.01 -22.79 4.63
N TYR A 191 -9.57 -22.40 3.49
CA TYR A 191 -8.83 -22.33 2.23
C TYR A 191 -8.45 -20.90 1.85
N TYR A 192 -8.41 -19.98 2.83
CA TYR A 192 -8.12 -18.56 2.59
C TYR A 192 -6.68 -18.22 3.03
N PRO A 193 -5.68 -18.25 2.10
CA PRO A 193 -4.26 -18.09 2.45
C PRO A 193 -3.95 -16.80 3.23
N PRO A 194 -4.55 -15.62 2.93
CA PRO A 194 -4.18 -14.40 3.67
C PRO A 194 -4.46 -14.47 5.17
N ALA A 195 -5.43 -15.26 5.61
CA ALA A 195 -5.71 -15.38 7.04
C ALA A 195 -4.54 -16.05 7.79
N TYR A 196 -3.97 -17.11 7.19
CA TYR A 196 -2.76 -17.75 7.72
C TYR A 196 -1.55 -16.82 7.65
N GLY A 197 -1.34 -16.15 6.49
CA GLY A 197 -0.23 -15.22 6.31
C GLY A 197 -0.22 -14.10 7.34
N ASN A 198 -1.38 -13.48 7.58
CA ASN A 198 -1.51 -12.38 8.56
C ASN A 198 -1.33 -12.90 9.99
N ARG A 199 -1.91 -14.06 10.33
CA ARG A 199 -1.73 -14.67 11.65
C ARG A 199 -0.26 -15.02 11.91
N ALA A 200 0.44 -15.51 10.90
CA ALA A 200 1.89 -15.82 10.98
C ALA A 200 2.72 -14.58 11.32
N ILE A 201 2.39 -13.42 10.74
CA ILE A 201 3.09 -12.15 11.04
C ILE A 201 2.91 -11.81 12.53
N VAL A 202 1.71 -12.00 13.07
CA VAL A 202 1.46 -11.76 14.50
C VAL A 202 2.26 -12.74 15.37
N TYR A 203 2.26 -14.04 15.02
CA TYR A 203 3.08 -15.02 15.74
C TYR A 203 4.58 -14.69 15.67
N TYR A 204 5.05 -14.19 14.51
CA TYR A 204 6.44 -13.72 14.38
C TYR A 204 6.73 -12.56 15.35
N GLN A 205 5.85 -11.57 15.45
CA GLN A 205 5.99 -10.43 16.36
C GLN A 205 6.01 -10.89 17.84
N LEU A 206 5.22 -11.92 18.16
CA LEU A 206 5.17 -12.54 19.49
C LEU A 206 6.33 -13.55 19.72
N GLN A 207 7.22 -13.70 18.75
CA GLN A 207 8.34 -14.64 18.75
C GLN A 207 7.93 -16.12 18.86
N ASP A 208 6.65 -16.43 18.53
CA ASP A 208 6.17 -17.81 18.41
C ASP A 208 6.47 -18.33 17.00
N PHE A 209 7.77 -18.56 16.75
CA PHE A 209 8.28 -18.93 15.43
C PHE A 209 7.72 -20.26 14.92
N ASP A 210 7.37 -21.19 15.82
CA ASP A 210 6.83 -22.48 15.42
C ASP A 210 5.43 -22.33 14.83
N LYS A 211 4.56 -21.55 15.47
CA LYS A 211 3.24 -21.25 14.92
C LYS A 211 3.32 -20.42 13.64
N ALA A 212 4.24 -19.45 13.59
CA ALA A 212 4.46 -18.66 12.39
C ALA A 212 4.84 -19.56 11.20
N LEU A 213 5.77 -20.52 11.40
CA LEU A 213 6.16 -21.47 10.34
C LEU A 213 4.99 -22.39 9.93
N ALA A 214 4.20 -22.87 10.87
CA ALA A 214 3.04 -23.72 10.57
C ALA A 214 2.04 -22.98 9.68
N ASP A 215 1.72 -21.74 10.03
CA ASP A 215 0.79 -20.90 9.26
C ASP A 215 1.37 -20.56 7.87
N LEU A 216 2.64 -20.19 7.77
CA LEU A 216 3.27 -19.86 6.49
C LEU A 216 3.35 -21.09 5.58
N ASN A 217 3.58 -22.26 6.12
CA ASN A 217 3.56 -23.51 5.35
C ASN A 217 2.16 -23.75 4.77
N GLU A 218 1.10 -23.51 5.57
CA GLU A 218 -0.27 -23.67 5.09
C GLU A 218 -0.62 -22.59 4.05
N ALA A 219 -0.22 -21.34 4.27
CA ALA A 219 -0.44 -20.27 3.28
C ALA A 219 0.23 -20.59 1.95
N ILE A 220 1.47 -21.09 1.96
CA ILE A 220 2.22 -21.53 0.75
C ILE A 220 1.54 -22.74 0.10
N HIS A 221 1.06 -23.70 0.89
CA HIS A 221 0.35 -24.87 0.37
C HIS A 221 -0.90 -24.46 -0.42
N LEU A 222 -1.64 -23.48 0.13
CA LEU A 222 -2.88 -22.98 -0.47
C LEU A 222 -2.62 -22.03 -1.65
N ASP A 223 -1.56 -21.21 -1.59
CA ASP A 223 -1.18 -20.31 -2.68
C ASP A 223 0.35 -20.31 -2.87
N PRO A 224 0.88 -21.27 -3.64
CA PRO A 224 2.32 -21.38 -3.86
C PRO A 224 2.91 -20.31 -4.79
N ARG A 225 2.08 -19.40 -5.34
CA ARG A 225 2.56 -18.33 -6.22
C ARG A 225 2.75 -17.00 -5.48
N GLU A 226 2.26 -16.90 -4.25
CA GLU A 226 2.39 -15.67 -3.47
C GLU A 226 3.78 -15.60 -2.83
N SER A 227 4.65 -14.76 -3.38
CA SER A 227 6.05 -14.61 -2.96
C SER A 227 6.19 -14.14 -1.51
N GLY A 228 5.23 -13.36 -1.00
CA GLY A 228 5.26 -12.82 0.36
C GLY A 228 5.32 -13.89 1.43
N TYR A 229 4.66 -15.03 1.23
CA TYR A 229 4.69 -16.12 2.21
C TYR A 229 6.07 -16.75 2.32
N TYR A 230 6.78 -16.91 1.19
CA TYR A 230 8.16 -17.40 1.18
C TYR A 230 9.10 -16.39 1.85
N ILE A 231 8.97 -15.09 1.55
CA ILE A 231 9.78 -14.03 2.17
C ILE A 231 9.63 -14.09 3.69
N ASN A 232 8.39 -14.16 4.17
CA ASN A 232 8.11 -14.19 5.61
C ASN A 232 8.57 -15.52 6.23
N ARG A 233 8.42 -16.67 5.52
CA ARG A 233 8.94 -17.96 6.02
C ARG A 233 10.48 -17.96 6.08
N GLY A 234 11.12 -17.35 5.10
CA GLY A 234 12.57 -17.13 5.11
C GLY A 234 13.03 -16.32 6.31
N LEU A 235 12.29 -15.24 6.61
CA LEU A 235 12.56 -14.40 7.79
C LEU A 235 12.40 -15.21 9.09
N VAL A 236 11.33 -15.96 9.26
CA VAL A 236 11.08 -16.80 10.43
C VAL A 236 12.19 -17.89 10.55
N SER A 237 12.55 -18.51 9.42
CA SER A 237 13.63 -19.51 9.34
C SER A 237 14.96 -18.92 9.79
N TYR A 238 15.25 -17.69 9.36
CA TYR A 238 16.44 -16.95 9.78
C TYR A 238 16.47 -16.77 11.32
N GLN A 239 15.36 -16.35 11.92
CA GLN A 239 15.25 -16.14 13.37
C GLN A 239 15.46 -17.47 14.15
N LYS A 240 15.07 -18.58 13.56
CA LYS A 240 15.32 -19.92 14.12
C LYS A 240 16.72 -20.47 13.80
N ASN A 241 17.59 -19.64 13.22
CA ASN A 241 18.94 -20.02 12.78
C ASN A 241 18.94 -21.14 11.71
N ASN A 242 17.82 -21.30 10.98
CA ASN A 242 17.74 -22.20 9.84
C ASN A 242 18.12 -21.43 8.57
N LEU A 243 19.42 -21.12 8.43
CA LEU A 243 19.93 -20.29 7.33
C LEU A 243 19.73 -20.97 5.97
N LYS A 244 19.77 -22.31 5.91
CA LYS A 244 19.52 -23.05 4.67
C LYS A 244 18.07 -22.91 4.21
N GLY A 245 17.11 -23.00 5.13
CA GLY A 245 15.68 -22.81 4.85
C GLY A 245 15.41 -21.39 4.36
N ALA A 246 15.97 -20.39 5.05
CA ALA A 246 15.85 -18.99 4.66
C ALA A 246 16.40 -18.75 3.24
N MET A 247 17.60 -19.28 2.95
CA MET A 247 18.21 -19.15 1.61
C MET A 247 17.33 -19.77 0.51
N ALA A 248 16.80 -20.97 0.77
CA ALA A 248 15.94 -21.67 -0.20
C ALA A 248 14.66 -20.89 -0.49
N ASP A 249 14.07 -20.25 0.54
CA ASP A 249 12.87 -19.44 0.38
C ASP A 249 13.15 -18.18 -0.48
N TYR A 250 14.26 -17.46 -0.19
CA TYR A 250 14.62 -16.28 -1.00
C TYR A 250 15.00 -16.67 -2.44
N ASP A 251 15.69 -17.81 -2.63
CA ASP A 251 15.99 -18.35 -3.96
C ASP A 251 14.70 -18.65 -4.74
N GLN A 252 13.70 -19.23 -4.06
CA GLN A 252 12.39 -19.51 -4.65
C GLN A 252 11.71 -18.22 -5.13
N VAL A 253 11.68 -17.18 -4.30
CA VAL A 253 11.09 -15.88 -4.68
C VAL A 253 11.81 -15.30 -5.90
N ILE A 254 13.13 -15.30 -5.90
CA ILE A 254 13.93 -14.73 -7.01
C ILE A 254 13.75 -15.58 -8.29
N SER A 255 13.46 -16.87 -8.18
CA SER A 255 13.13 -17.70 -9.35
C SER A 255 11.75 -17.34 -9.93
N MET A 256 10.81 -16.89 -9.10
CA MET A 256 9.47 -16.43 -9.53
C MET A 256 9.51 -15.01 -10.07
N ASP A 257 10.32 -14.15 -9.44
CA ASP A 257 10.46 -12.74 -9.78
C ASP A 257 11.92 -12.32 -9.57
N HIS A 258 12.68 -12.24 -10.67
CA HIS A 258 14.11 -11.91 -10.66
C HIS A 258 14.40 -10.53 -10.07
N ASP A 259 13.42 -9.63 -10.13
CA ASP A 259 13.58 -8.25 -9.70
C ASP A 259 12.96 -7.99 -8.31
N ASN A 260 12.66 -9.05 -7.57
CA ASN A 260 12.09 -8.93 -6.23
C ASN A 260 13.12 -8.34 -5.26
N LEU A 261 12.94 -7.06 -4.96
CA LEU A 261 13.86 -6.26 -4.15
C LEU A 261 14.04 -6.81 -2.73
N ILE A 262 12.91 -7.20 -2.09
CA ILE A 262 12.92 -7.67 -0.70
C ILE A 262 13.69 -8.99 -0.60
N ALA A 263 13.42 -9.92 -1.50
CA ALA A 263 14.09 -11.22 -1.51
C ALA A 263 15.58 -11.07 -1.79
N ARG A 264 15.96 -10.20 -2.75
CA ARG A 264 17.37 -9.94 -3.05
C ARG A 264 18.08 -9.27 -1.87
N PHE A 265 17.47 -8.27 -1.28
CA PHE A 265 18.04 -7.56 -0.11
C PHE A 265 18.25 -8.55 1.05
N ASN A 266 17.22 -9.32 1.39
CA ASN A 266 17.29 -10.30 2.49
C ASN A 266 18.31 -11.42 2.19
N ARG A 267 18.35 -11.91 0.93
CA ARG A 267 19.35 -12.91 0.53
C ARG A 267 20.75 -12.34 0.58
N GLY A 268 20.96 -11.09 0.18
CA GLY A 268 22.22 -10.39 0.27
C GLY A 268 22.73 -10.32 1.73
N LEU A 269 21.84 -9.95 2.67
CA LEU A 269 22.18 -9.93 4.10
C LEU A 269 22.54 -11.35 4.60
N LEU A 270 21.78 -12.35 4.20
CA LEU A 270 22.01 -13.73 4.60
C LEU A 270 23.35 -14.24 4.04
N ARG A 271 23.66 -13.94 2.77
CA ARG A 271 24.95 -14.28 2.13
C ARG A 271 26.11 -13.59 2.85
N PHE A 272 25.95 -12.32 3.23
CA PHE A 272 26.94 -11.60 4.03
C PHE A 272 27.21 -12.36 5.34
N GLN A 273 26.16 -12.77 6.04
CA GLN A 273 26.30 -13.47 7.33
C GLN A 273 27.03 -14.82 7.20
N VAL A 274 26.84 -15.53 6.08
CA VAL A 274 27.51 -16.82 5.86
C VAL A 274 28.87 -16.67 5.15
N GLY A 275 29.31 -15.44 4.90
CA GLY A 275 30.62 -15.14 4.30
C GLY A 275 30.67 -15.27 2.78
N ASP A 276 29.51 -15.36 2.10
CA ASP A 276 29.43 -15.41 0.63
C ASP A 276 29.37 -13.97 0.08
N ASN A 277 30.46 -13.24 0.35
CA ASN A 277 30.52 -11.79 0.19
C ASN A 277 30.32 -11.37 -1.28
N ASN A 278 30.91 -12.12 -2.24
CA ASN A 278 30.81 -11.76 -3.68
C ASN A 278 29.38 -11.86 -4.18
N ARG A 279 28.68 -12.96 -3.87
CA ARG A 279 27.27 -13.09 -4.29
C ARG A 279 26.34 -12.17 -3.50
N ALA A 280 26.70 -11.77 -2.27
CA ALA A 280 25.97 -10.73 -1.53
C ALA A 280 26.06 -9.37 -2.26
N ILE A 281 27.27 -9.02 -2.76
CA ILE A 281 27.47 -7.79 -3.54
C ILE A 281 26.59 -7.81 -4.81
N GLU A 282 26.56 -8.96 -5.52
CA GLU A 282 25.70 -9.12 -6.71
C GLU A 282 24.21 -8.86 -6.40
N ASP A 283 23.72 -9.37 -5.26
CA ASP A 283 22.33 -9.12 -4.85
C ASP A 283 22.09 -7.63 -4.58
N PHE A 284 23.01 -6.95 -3.86
CA PHE A 284 22.88 -5.50 -3.61
C PHE A 284 23.07 -4.67 -4.89
N ASP A 285 23.88 -5.13 -5.84
CA ASP A 285 24.02 -4.45 -7.15
C ASP A 285 22.67 -4.41 -7.88
N VAL A 286 21.92 -5.53 -7.89
CA VAL A 286 20.58 -5.57 -8.48
C VAL A 286 19.62 -4.66 -7.72
N VAL A 287 19.63 -4.69 -6.38
CA VAL A 287 18.78 -3.80 -5.57
C VAL A 287 19.06 -2.34 -5.94
N LEU A 288 20.33 -1.93 -6.06
CA LEU A 288 20.71 -0.55 -6.36
C LEU A 288 20.50 -0.16 -7.85
N GLN A 289 20.44 -1.14 -8.74
CA GLN A 289 20.03 -0.91 -10.13
C GLN A 289 18.54 -0.58 -10.22
N LEU A 290 17.71 -1.26 -9.42
CA LEU A 290 16.26 -1.09 -9.40
C LEU A 290 15.83 0.10 -8.51
N GLU A 291 16.50 0.27 -7.37
CA GLU A 291 16.28 1.38 -6.42
C GLU A 291 17.59 2.12 -6.14
N PRO A 292 17.95 3.11 -6.97
CA PRO A 292 19.21 3.87 -6.78
C PRO A 292 19.27 4.71 -5.50
N ASP A 293 18.16 4.87 -4.79
CA ASP A 293 18.08 5.58 -3.51
C ASP A 293 17.95 4.64 -2.30
N ASN A 294 18.26 3.35 -2.49
CA ASN A 294 18.27 2.39 -1.38
C ASN A 294 19.57 2.50 -0.58
N TYR A 295 19.61 3.45 0.34
CA TYR A 295 20.82 3.74 1.15
C TYR A 295 21.21 2.59 2.07
N MET A 296 20.26 1.72 2.46
CA MET A 296 20.57 0.51 3.23
C MET A 296 21.39 -0.47 2.40
N ALA A 297 21.06 -0.63 1.13
CA ALA A 297 21.83 -1.47 0.21
C ALA A 297 23.25 -0.91 -0.02
N TYR A 298 23.39 0.42 -0.20
CA TYR A 298 24.71 1.06 -0.28
C TYR A 298 25.55 0.76 0.97
N TYR A 299 24.98 0.93 2.16
CA TYR A 299 25.71 0.70 3.41
C TYR A 299 26.21 -0.76 3.51
N ASN A 300 25.33 -1.71 3.24
CA ASN A 300 25.69 -3.13 3.33
C ASN A 300 26.72 -3.52 2.24
N ARG A 301 26.54 -3.00 1.02
CA ARG A 301 27.52 -3.23 -0.05
C ARG A 301 28.86 -2.59 0.27
N ALA A 302 28.87 -1.41 0.90
CA ALA A 302 30.12 -0.76 1.34
C ALA A 302 30.90 -1.64 2.34
N LEU A 303 30.20 -2.24 3.30
CA LEU A 303 30.81 -3.17 4.26
C LEU A 303 31.39 -4.39 3.54
N LEU A 304 30.63 -4.97 2.62
CA LEU A 304 31.06 -6.14 1.82
C LEU A 304 32.28 -5.81 0.96
N ARG A 305 32.28 -4.65 0.30
CA ARG A 305 33.40 -4.17 -0.52
C ARG A 305 34.66 -4.01 0.34
N TYR A 306 34.50 -3.50 1.58
CA TYR A 306 35.62 -3.42 2.53
C TYR A 306 36.17 -4.82 2.84
N GLU A 307 35.29 -5.79 3.15
CA GLU A 307 35.67 -7.16 3.47
C GLU A 307 36.34 -7.89 2.29
N THR A 308 35.95 -7.55 1.05
CA THR A 308 36.52 -8.16 -0.17
C THR A 308 37.74 -7.40 -0.71
N GLY A 309 38.13 -6.29 -0.05
CA GLY A 309 39.29 -5.51 -0.43
C GLY A 309 39.06 -4.42 -1.46
N ASP A 310 37.81 -4.21 -1.92
CA ASP A 310 37.46 -3.09 -2.80
C ASP A 310 37.26 -1.82 -1.96
N TYR A 311 38.35 -1.31 -1.40
CA TYR A 311 38.31 -0.13 -0.53
C TYR A 311 37.82 1.13 -1.27
N PRO A 312 38.22 1.39 -2.54
CA PRO A 312 37.67 2.53 -3.28
C PRO A 312 36.17 2.46 -3.48
N GLY A 313 35.64 1.29 -3.84
CA GLY A 313 34.20 1.05 -3.97
C GLY A 313 33.47 1.22 -2.65
N SER A 314 34.06 0.73 -1.55
CA SER A 314 33.52 0.89 -0.19
C SER A 314 33.40 2.39 0.17
N VAL A 315 34.47 3.18 -0.04
CA VAL A 315 34.46 4.64 0.21
C VAL A 315 33.39 5.33 -0.63
N SER A 316 33.24 4.94 -1.90
CA SER A 316 32.24 5.51 -2.81
C SER A 316 30.82 5.28 -2.28
N ASP A 317 30.51 4.05 -1.86
CA ASP A 317 29.19 3.71 -1.33
C ASP A 317 28.91 4.45 0.00
N PHE A 318 29.90 4.51 0.93
CA PHE A 318 29.74 5.30 2.15
C PHE A 318 29.56 6.79 1.86
N ASN A 319 30.14 7.35 0.80
CA ASN A 319 29.92 8.74 0.40
C ASN A 319 28.43 8.98 0.11
N VAL A 320 27.79 8.06 -0.65
CA VAL A 320 26.35 8.16 -0.96
C VAL A 320 25.53 8.16 0.35
N VAL A 321 25.80 7.20 1.23
CA VAL A 321 25.07 7.08 2.52
C VAL A 321 25.25 8.35 3.35
N LEU A 322 26.47 8.87 3.49
CA LEU A 322 26.78 10.02 4.35
C LEU A 322 26.35 11.37 3.74
N THR A 323 26.08 11.42 2.44
CA THR A 323 25.46 12.58 1.80
C THR A 323 24.00 12.69 2.23
N GLU A 324 23.25 11.57 2.23
CA GLU A 324 21.85 11.54 2.63
C GLU A 324 21.68 11.54 4.16
N TYR A 325 22.54 10.79 4.86
CA TYR A 325 22.50 10.67 6.33
C TYR A 325 23.79 11.25 6.95
N PRO A 326 23.95 12.59 6.95
CA PRO A 326 25.19 13.22 7.43
C PRO A 326 25.44 13.04 8.93
N ASP A 327 24.47 12.58 9.70
CA ASP A 327 24.59 12.34 11.14
C ASP A 327 24.77 10.85 11.48
N PHE A 328 24.97 10.01 10.47
CA PHE A 328 25.15 8.56 10.65
C PHE A 328 26.62 8.26 11.03
N LEU A 329 26.90 8.28 12.34
CA LEU A 329 28.28 8.12 12.86
C LEU A 329 28.96 6.82 12.43
N PRO A 330 28.27 5.64 12.41
CA PRO A 330 28.93 4.40 11.97
C PRO A 330 29.49 4.48 10.55
N GLY A 331 28.79 5.20 9.66
CA GLY A 331 29.26 5.40 8.28
C GLY A 331 30.59 6.12 8.21
N TYR A 332 30.81 7.13 9.05
CA TYR A 332 32.11 7.84 9.10
C TYR A 332 33.23 6.92 9.59
N TYR A 333 32.97 6.16 10.67
CA TYR A 333 33.99 5.25 11.21
C TYR A 333 34.35 4.16 10.20
N SER A 334 33.35 3.56 9.56
CA SER A 334 33.59 2.51 8.55
C SER A 334 34.34 3.07 7.33
N ARG A 335 33.96 4.29 6.86
CA ARG A 335 34.66 4.94 5.75
C ARG A 335 36.10 5.29 6.13
N ALA A 336 36.34 5.71 7.37
CA ALA A 336 37.70 5.97 7.86
C ALA A 336 38.58 4.70 7.81
N GLU A 337 38.02 3.56 8.18
CA GLU A 337 38.76 2.29 8.12
C GLU A 337 39.11 1.91 6.67
N ALA A 338 38.16 2.11 5.73
CA ALA A 338 38.42 1.88 4.30
C ALA A 338 39.50 2.82 3.77
N LYS A 339 39.48 4.11 4.16
CA LYS A 339 40.50 5.11 3.77
C LYS A 339 41.88 4.74 4.32
N LYS A 340 41.96 4.23 5.58
CA LYS A 340 43.22 3.74 6.14
C LYS A 340 43.81 2.61 5.30
N LYS A 341 43.00 1.66 4.85
CA LYS A 341 43.44 0.57 3.97
C LYS A 341 43.95 1.08 2.62
N MET A 342 43.50 2.26 2.17
CA MET A 342 43.94 2.95 0.96
C MET A 342 45.19 3.84 1.21
N ASN A 343 45.69 3.87 2.44
CA ASN A 343 46.76 4.77 2.91
C ASN A 343 46.39 6.27 2.87
N ASP A 344 45.06 6.58 2.82
CA ASP A 344 44.56 7.95 2.96
C ASP A 344 44.32 8.27 4.44
N LEU A 345 45.43 8.42 5.19
CA LEU A 345 45.38 8.66 6.63
C LEU A 345 44.74 9.99 6.96
N ALA A 346 45.01 11.05 6.15
CA ALA A 346 44.42 12.36 6.36
C ALA A 346 42.91 12.37 6.13
N GLY A 347 42.42 11.61 5.14
CA GLY A 347 40.98 11.45 4.92
C GLY A 347 40.30 10.64 6.03
N ALA A 348 40.98 9.62 6.53
CA ALA A 348 40.50 8.83 7.67
C ALA A 348 40.38 9.68 8.96
N ASP A 349 41.43 10.45 9.26
CA ASP A 349 41.43 11.36 10.44
C ASP A 349 40.30 12.39 10.33
N ARG A 350 40.05 12.96 9.14
CA ARG A 350 38.93 13.89 8.92
C ARG A 350 37.59 13.23 9.22
N ASP A 351 37.37 11.99 8.80
CA ASP A 351 36.13 11.26 9.09
C ASP A 351 35.95 11.01 10.58
N VAL A 352 36.98 10.52 11.27
CA VAL A 352 36.97 10.29 12.73
C VAL A 352 36.69 11.61 13.47
N TRP A 353 37.33 12.70 13.07
CA TRP A 353 37.14 14.02 13.66
C TRP A 353 35.69 14.53 13.43
N THR A 354 35.17 14.31 12.24
CA THR A 354 33.79 14.69 11.88
C THR A 354 32.79 13.91 12.75
N ALA A 355 32.96 12.60 12.88
CA ALA A 355 32.14 11.76 13.74
C ALA A 355 32.18 12.23 15.20
N PHE A 356 33.37 12.48 15.72
CA PHE A 356 33.59 12.98 17.09
C PHE A 356 32.85 14.30 17.33
N LYS A 357 33.00 15.29 16.42
CA LYS A 357 32.33 16.59 16.54
C LYS A 357 30.80 16.44 16.53
N LYS A 358 30.29 15.61 15.66
CA LYS A 358 28.84 15.36 15.56
C LYS A 358 28.32 14.71 16.85
N GLU A 359 29.03 13.72 17.37
CA GLU A 359 28.70 13.06 18.64
C GLU A 359 28.67 14.08 19.80
N GLU A 360 29.68 14.94 19.89
CA GLU A 360 29.75 16.02 20.87
C GLU A 360 28.56 16.98 20.76
N GLN A 361 28.22 17.34 19.52
CA GLN A 361 27.06 18.24 19.26
C GLN A 361 25.75 17.57 19.68
N MET A 362 25.55 16.30 19.32
CA MET A 362 24.37 15.52 19.73
C MET A 362 24.22 15.46 21.25
N LYS A 363 25.34 15.26 21.98
CA LYS A 363 25.36 15.28 23.45
C LYS A 363 24.94 16.64 24.00
N LYS A 364 25.44 17.76 23.43
CA LYS A 364 25.09 19.12 23.82
C LYS A 364 23.64 19.45 23.57
N ASP A 365 23.13 19.10 22.39
CA ASP A 365 21.74 19.36 21.98
C ASP A 365 20.77 18.61 22.90
N ARG A 366 21.12 17.37 23.27
CA ARG A 366 20.37 16.60 24.24
C ARG A 366 20.37 17.25 25.61
N ALA A 367 21.55 17.64 26.12
CA ALA A 367 21.67 18.30 27.42
C ALA A 367 20.88 19.63 27.46
N ALA A 368 20.72 20.27 26.30
CA ALA A 368 19.94 21.53 26.15
C ALA A 368 18.44 21.26 25.91
N GLY A 369 17.97 20.03 25.94
CA GLY A 369 16.58 19.65 25.72
C GLY A 369 16.09 19.92 24.28
N LYS A 370 17.01 20.11 23.33
CA LYS A 370 16.69 20.27 21.92
C LYS A 370 16.52 18.89 21.29
N THR A 371 15.29 18.45 21.12
CA THR A 371 15.01 17.29 20.26
C THR A 371 15.31 17.67 18.82
N THR A 372 16.36 17.13 18.25
CA THR A 372 16.61 17.24 16.82
C THR A 372 15.57 16.37 16.11
N ALA A 373 14.49 17.02 15.65
CA ALA A 373 13.58 16.40 14.69
C ALA A 373 14.31 16.33 13.35
N SER A 374 15.08 15.27 13.12
CA SER A 374 15.51 14.97 11.76
C SER A 374 14.27 14.55 10.98
N ALA A 375 14.00 15.25 9.92
CA ALA A 375 12.89 14.99 9.03
C ALA A 375 12.94 13.52 8.56
N SER A 376 12.06 12.72 9.10
CA SER A 376 11.81 11.39 8.58
C SER A 376 10.53 11.45 7.76
N SER A 377 10.64 11.69 6.48
CA SER A 377 9.61 11.26 5.55
C SER A 377 9.88 9.79 5.24
N GLY A 378 9.30 8.95 6.03
CA GLY A 378 9.43 7.51 5.86
C GLY A 378 8.53 6.85 6.89
N THR A 379 7.52 6.22 6.42
CA THR A 379 6.48 5.47 7.14
C THR A 379 6.99 4.78 8.40
N ALA A 380 6.49 5.24 9.53
CA ALA A 380 6.76 4.65 10.83
C ALA A 380 5.94 3.37 11.00
N THR A 381 6.61 2.25 11.04
CA THR A 381 6.01 1.04 11.59
C THR A 381 6.04 1.13 13.12
N THR A 382 4.87 1.08 13.70
CA THR A 382 4.63 1.16 15.13
C THR A 382 5.28 -0.02 15.88
N GLY A 383 6.32 0.29 16.63
CA GLY A 383 6.79 -0.61 17.69
C GLY A 383 6.11 -0.24 19.01
N THR A 384 5.51 -1.21 19.62
CA THR A 384 4.82 -1.13 20.92
C THR A 384 5.69 -0.49 22.00
N SER A 385 5.19 0.59 22.60
CA SER A 385 5.77 1.19 23.80
C SER A 385 5.26 0.47 25.05
N THR A 386 6.11 -0.31 25.67
CA THR A 386 5.90 -0.72 27.06
C THR A 386 6.44 0.37 27.97
N SER A 387 5.58 0.90 28.84
CA SER A 387 5.94 1.92 29.82
C SER A 387 6.85 1.33 30.91
N GLY A 388 8.09 1.76 30.92
CA GLY A 388 9.02 1.49 32.02
C GLY A 388 9.93 2.71 32.16
N ASN A 389 10.10 3.16 33.38
CA ASN A 389 10.80 4.38 33.80
C ASN A 389 12.04 4.73 32.96
N ALA A 390 11.97 5.88 32.35
CA ALA A 390 13.03 6.45 31.54
C ALA A 390 14.01 7.25 32.38
N THR A 391 15.25 6.79 32.44
CA THR A 391 16.41 7.68 32.61
C THR A 391 17.61 7.02 31.92
N ASP A 392 18.20 7.72 30.99
CA ASP A 392 19.57 7.63 30.48
C ASP A 392 19.93 6.68 29.32
N ASN A 393 18.98 6.03 28.64
CA ASN A 393 19.37 5.12 27.54
C ASN A 393 18.98 5.61 26.12
N ASN A 394 18.46 6.82 25.97
CA ASN A 394 17.72 7.22 24.76
C ASN A 394 18.57 7.58 23.53
N THR A 395 19.92 7.66 23.64
CA THR A 395 20.78 8.05 22.51
C THR A 395 21.54 6.89 21.89
N ARG A 396 21.96 6.01 22.73
CA ARG A 396 22.53 4.75 22.25
C ARG A 396 21.45 3.99 21.48
N GLU A 397 20.21 4.01 22.01
CA GLU A 397 19.05 3.45 21.33
C GLU A 397 18.73 4.13 19.98
N GLN A 398 18.96 5.44 19.82
CA GLN A 398 18.69 6.10 18.54
C GLN A 398 19.79 5.86 17.49
N SER A 399 21.06 5.82 17.89
CA SER A 399 22.15 5.42 17.00
C SER A 399 22.07 3.93 16.68
N ASP A 400 21.71 3.11 17.69
CA ASP A 400 21.57 1.66 17.55
C ASP A 400 20.33 1.30 16.73
N LYS A 401 19.22 2.05 16.87
CA LYS A 401 18.02 1.94 16.02
C LYS A 401 18.35 2.19 14.54
N ASN A 402 19.24 3.11 14.25
CA ASN A 402 19.68 3.37 12.88
C ASN A 402 20.55 2.23 12.34
N ILE A 403 21.42 1.64 13.17
CA ILE A 403 22.24 0.47 12.80
C ILE A 403 21.32 -0.74 12.56
N ASP A 404 20.41 -1.00 13.47
CA ASP A 404 19.45 -2.10 13.36
C ASP A 404 18.59 -1.99 12.08
N LYS A 405 18.22 -0.76 11.70
CA LYS A 405 17.45 -0.50 10.48
C LYS A 405 18.23 -0.94 9.23
N PHE A 406 19.56 -0.74 9.21
CA PHE A 406 20.38 -1.09 8.04
C PHE A 406 20.63 -2.60 7.91
N ASN A 407 20.51 -3.36 9.01
CA ASN A 407 20.85 -4.78 9.06
C ASN A 407 19.67 -5.72 9.25
N ARG A 408 18.43 -5.20 9.33
CA ARG A 408 17.24 -6.05 9.50
C ARG A 408 16.77 -6.60 8.15
N LEU A 409 16.36 -7.87 8.17
CA LEU A 409 15.60 -8.45 7.08
C LEU A 409 14.23 -7.76 6.98
N VAL A 410 13.82 -7.48 5.76
CA VAL A 410 12.57 -6.78 5.49
C VAL A 410 11.41 -7.76 5.51
N VAL A 411 10.38 -7.47 6.31
CA VAL A 411 9.13 -8.24 6.34
C VAL A 411 8.30 -7.87 5.11
N TYR A 412 7.74 -8.86 4.45
CA TYR A 412 6.76 -8.64 3.40
C TYR A 412 5.38 -8.52 4.04
N ASP A 413 4.79 -7.34 3.98
CA ASP A 413 3.43 -7.08 4.45
C ASP A 413 2.54 -6.76 3.25
N LYS A 414 1.70 -7.72 2.89
CA LYS A 414 0.75 -7.60 1.77
C LYS A 414 -0.30 -6.51 2.02
N GLU A 415 -0.66 -6.26 3.28
CA GLU A 415 -1.59 -5.19 3.64
C GLU A 415 -0.94 -3.82 3.47
N GLU A 416 0.35 -3.70 3.81
CA GLU A 416 1.12 -2.47 3.56
C GLU A 416 1.28 -2.23 2.06
N GLU A 417 1.57 -3.28 1.28
CA GLU A 417 1.62 -3.20 -0.19
C GLU A 417 0.25 -2.79 -0.75
N ARG A 418 -0.83 -3.38 -0.24
CA ARG A 418 -2.20 -3.00 -0.62
C ARG A 418 -2.50 -1.55 -0.25
N ARG A 419 -2.13 -1.10 0.97
CA ARG A 419 -2.32 0.30 1.38
C ARG A 419 -1.55 1.25 0.46
N ASN A 420 -0.33 0.90 0.10
CA ASN A 420 0.48 1.68 -0.83
C ASN A 420 -0.09 1.66 -2.25
N LYS A 421 -0.66 0.54 -2.70
CA LYS A 421 -1.40 0.40 -3.97
C LYS A 421 -2.78 1.06 -3.92
N PHE A 422 -3.45 1.08 -2.77
CA PHE A 422 -4.71 1.84 -2.59
C PHE A 422 -4.46 3.35 -2.65
N ASN A 423 -3.38 3.79 -2.14
CA ASN A 423 -2.91 5.16 -2.36
C ASN A 423 -2.53 5.48 -3.81
N UNK A 424 -2.34 4.51 -4.45
CA UNK A 424 -2.01 4.59 -5.80
C UNK A 424 -3.00 3.95 -6.67
N UNK A 425 -3.47 3.36 -6.16
CA UNK A 425 -4.34 2.79 -7.04
C UNK A 425 -5.70 2.62 -6.47
N GLY A 426 -6.49 3.49 -6.28
CA GLY A 426 -7.93 3.36 -6.05
C GLY A 426 -8.66 2.37 -6.99
N ILE A 427 -7.91 1.73 -7.81
CA ILE A 427 -8.35 0.96 -8.98
C ILE A 427 -8.84 -0.45 -8.61
N SER A 428 -8.34 -1.06 -7.52
CA SER A 428 -8.67 -2.47 -7.23
C SER A 428 -10.12 -2.69 -6.77
N SER A 429 -10.75 -1.69 -6.13
CA SER A 429 -12.17 -1.77 -5.76
C SER A 429 -13.11 -1.52 -6.95
N ILE A 430 -12.61 -0.93 -8.02
CA ILE A 430 -13.38 -0.57 -9.23
C ILE A 430 -13.53 -1.79 -10.16
N ALA A 431 -12.52 -2.66 -10.21
CA ALA A 431 -12.64 -3.96 -10.86
C ALA A 431 -13.78 -4.79 -10.23
N MET A 432 -14.05 -4.57 -8.93
CA MET A 432 -15.22 -5.17 -8.26
C MET A 432 -16.54 -4.49 -8.63
N CYS A 433 -16.55 -3.18 -8.96
CA CYS A 433 -17.74 -2.52 -9.50
C CYS A 433 -18.12 -3.09 -10.87
N ALA A 434 -17.14 -3.41 -11.70
CA ALA A 434 -17.37 -4.10 -12.98
C ALA A 434 -17.92 -5.53 -12.76
N ALA A 435 -17.53 -6.21 -11.68
CA ALA A 435 -18.04 -7.54 -11.32
C ALA A 435 -19.48 -7.50 -10.79
N VAL A 436 -19.89 -6.42 -10.10
CA VAL A 436 -21.26 -6.23 -9.64
C VAL A 436 -22.22 -6.03 -10.83
N PHE A 437 -21.72 -5.48 -11.95
CA PHE A 437 -22.48 -5.38 -13.19
C PHE A 437 -22.75 -6.74 -13.86
N ARG A 438 -21.88 -7.76 -13.64
CA ARG A 438 -22.10 -9.10 -14.19
C ARG A 438 -23.35 -9.80 -13.60
N ILE A 439 -23.69 -9.50 -12.35
CA ILE A 439 -24.81 -10.15 -11.65
C ILE A 439 -26.15 -9.47 -11.97
N GLY A 440 -26.15 -8.20 -12.38
CA GLY A 440 -27.37 -7.44 -12.66
C GLY A 440 -27.92 -7.59 -14.09
N MET A 441 -27.22 -8.30 -14.99
CA MET A 441 -27.66 -8.44 -16.38
C MET A 441 -28.20 -9.85 -16.72
N SER A 442 -28.30 -10.75 -15.75
CA SER A 442 -28.84 -12.11 -15.92
C SER A 442 -30.19 -12.30 -15.25
N GLY A 443 -31.04 -11.22 -15.22
CA GLY A 443 -32.42 -11.29 -14.76
C GLY A 443 -33.37 -10.66 -15.76
#